data_62a453706391f7b2bc5cda84c9824e22
#
_entry.id   62a453706391f7b2bc5cda84c9824e22
#
_cell.length_a   1.000
_cell.length_b   1.000
_cell.length_c   1.000
_cell.angle_alpha   90.00
_cell.angle_beta   90.00
_cell.angle_gamma   90.00
#
_symmetry.space_group_name_H-M   'P 1'
#
loop_
_entity.id
_entity.type
_entity.pdbx_description
1 polymer ?
#
loop_
_entity_poly.entity_id
_entity_poly.type
_entity_poly.pdbx_seq_one_letter_code
_entity_poly.pdbx_strand_id
1 'polypeptide(L)'
;MKGTRHQEGHLYRKGSLWLLRYYDSEFAADGSVRRVQKAKKLAKVGLECPNKTAARDLAREFLETINQARKTPERTMTLIRFIEDRYLPFVQERKRISTFHGYRNMWKLYLKPHGEISLRDFRTPDGERILESIAKESKLTSTTLAHIKAFLSGVFRYAKQKGVINSENPMRDVVLPQGKPPGETHAYSLEEITQMLSVLPEPAATIVAAAAFTGARKSEVRGFLWENYDGEQIYISQSFWRGHALEPKTRKSKAPVPIVAQLAQRLESHRCLSGNPANNAREARLHGSARCVHLEKYPTKNETNERCIGDRCRSE
;
A
#
# COMPACT_ATOMS: atom_id res chain seq x y z
N MET A 1 -40.67 8.91 -0.67
CA MET A 1 -39.34 9.32 -1.19
C MET A 1 -39.58 10.19 -2.43
N LYS A 2 -39.21 11.48 -2.40
CA LYS A 2 -39.33 12.36 -3.59
C LYS A 2 -38.28 11.88 -4.62
N GLY A 3 -38.76 11.41 -5.78
CA GLY A 3 -37.90 11.00 -6.88
C GLY A 3 -36.94 12.12 -7.28
N THR A 4 -35.66 11.81 -7.38
CA THR A 4 -34.61 12.74 -7.81
C THR A 4 -34.88 13.12 -9.28
N ARG A 5 -35.43 14.32 -9.54
CA ARG A 5 -35.59 14.84 -10.90
C ARG A 5 -34.24 14.92 -11.59
N HIS A 6 -34.11 14.28 -12.75
CA HIS A 6 -32.98 14.47 -13.65
C HIS A 6 -32.88 15.97 -14.01
N GLN A 7 -31.65 16.52 -13.92
CA GLN A 7 -31.45 17.89 -14.37
C GLN A 7 -31.13 17.91 -15.86
N GLU A 8 -31.67 18.89 -16.56
CA GLU A 8 -31.36 19.16 -17.97
C GLU A 8 -30.25 20.22 -18.12
N GLY A 9 -29.94 20.94 -17.02
CA GLY A 9 -29.01 22.06 -17.03
C GLY A 9 -29.55 23.26 -17.81
N HIS A 10 -28.75 24.33 -17.89
CA HIS A 10 -29.07 25.51 -18.69
C HIS A 10 -27.98 25.75 -19.73
N LEU A 11 -28.32 25.56 -21.00
CA LEU A 11 -27.42 25.76 -22.12
C LEU A 11 -27.48 27.20 -22.61
N TYR A 12 -26.37 27.89 -22.66
CA TYR A 12 -26.26 29.26 -23.14
C TYR A 12 -24.98 29.47 -23.96
N ARG A 13 -25.02 30.53 -24.78
CA ARG A 13 -23.88 30.92 -25.62
C ARG A 13 -23.21 32.15 -25.03
N LYS A 14 -21.86 32.15 -25.00
CA LYS A 14 -21.04 33.30 -24.65
C LYS A 14 -19.95 33.48 -25.73
N GLY A 15 -20.16 34.47 -26.61
CA GLY A 15 -19.28 34.64 -27.78
C GLY A 15 -19.37 33.44 -28.72
N SER A 16 -18.25 32.84 -29.05
CA SER A 16 -18.13 31.66 -29.89
C SER A 16 -18.14 30.31 -29.11
N LEU A 17 -18.60 30.33 -27.85
CA LEU A 17 -18.59 29.13 -27.00
C LEU A 17 -19.99 28.76 -26.54
N TRP A 18 -20.33 27.47 -26.62
CA TRP A 18 -21.45 26.86 -25.93
C TRP A 18 -21.04 26.48 -24.51
N LEU A 19 -21.82 26.93 -23.49
CA LEU A 19 -21.62 26.66 -22.09
C LEU A 19 -22.88 26.02 -21.50
N LEU A 20 -22.66 25.10 -20.60
CA LEU A 20 -23.69 24.43 -19.82
C LEU A 20 -23.55 24.85 -18.36
N ARG A 21 -24.63 25.41 -17.81
CA ARG A 21 -24.78 25.65 -16.37
C ARG A 21 -25.57 24.51 -15.76
N TYR A 22 -25.02 23.89 -14.71
CA TYR A 22 -25.63 22.73 -14.07
C TYR A 22 -25.33 22.74 -12.57
N TYR A 23 -26.03 21.90 -11.81
CA TYR A 23 -25.79 21.70 -10.40
C TYR A 23 -25.07 20.39 -10.17
N ASP A 24 -24.07 20.41 -9.32
CA ASP A 24 -23.32 19.23 -8.90
C ASP A 24 -23.32 19.11 -7.37
N SER A 25 -23.00 17.93 -6.87
CA SER A 25 -22.86 17.69 -5.43
C SER A 25 -21.39 17.69 -5.09
N GLU A 26 -20.98 18.47 -4.09
CA GLU A 26 -19.62 18.50 -3.56
C GLU A 26 -19.60 18.14 -2.10
N PHE A 27 -18.56 17.41 -1.66
CA PHE A 27 -18.27 17.19 -0.26
C PHE A 27 -17.59 18.43 0.32
N ALA A 28 -18.22 19.03 1.32
CA ALA A 28 -17.61 20.09 2.10
C ALA A 28 -16.58 19.50 3.12
N ALA A 29 -15.74 20.37 3.67
CA ALA A 29 -14.73 19.97 4.66
C ALA A 29 -15.31 19.29 5.91
N ASP A 30 -16.54 19.66 6.29
CA ASP A 30 -17.32 19.10 7.40
C ASP A 30 -17.95 17.72 7.09
N GLY A 31 -17.76 17.16 5.90
CA GLY A 31 -18.37 15.91 5.47
C GLY A 31 -19.80 16.05 4.91
N SER A 32 -20.39 17.24 4.94
CA SER A 32 -21.70 17.49 4.36
C SER A 32 -21.66 17.53 2.83
N VAL A 33 -22.77 17.15 2.18
CA VAL A 33 -22.90 17.24 0.73
C VAL A 33 -23.60 18.54 0.38
N ARG A 34 -22.93 19.43 -0.33
CA ARG A 34 -23.48 20.71 -0.79
C ARG A 34 -23.78 20.67 -2.28
N ARG A 35 -24.91 21.26 -2.67
CA ARG A 35 -25.28 21.44 -4.07
C ARG A 35 -24.69 22.74 -4.58
N VAL A 36 -23.74 22.64 -5.52
CA VAL A 36 -23.01 23.78 -6.09
C VAL A 36 -23.38 23.96 -7.54
N GLN A 37 -23.58 25.21 -7.97
CA GLN A 37 -23.79 25.55 -9.37
C GLN A 37 -22.45 25.66 -10.09
N LYS A 38 -22.30 24.94 -11.20
CA LYS A 38 -21.10 24.91 -12.04
C LYS A 38 -21.42 25.30 -13.48
N ALA A 39 -20.41 25.77 -14.20
CA ALA A 39 -20.48 26.00 -15.63
C ALA A 39 -19.37 25.22 -16.34
N LYS A 40 -19.74 24.52 -17.43
CA LYS A 40 -18.79 23.78 -18.27
C LYS A 40 -18.82 24.31 -19.69
N LYS A 41 -17.66 24.51 -20.30
CA LYS A 41 -17.51 24.75 -21.73
C LYS A 41 -17.75 23.41 -22.45
N LEU A 42 -18.70 23.38 -23.40
CA LEU A 42 -19.00 22.19 -24.18
C LEU A 42 -18.20 22.14 -25.49
N ALA A 43 -18.40 23.14 -26.34
CA ALA A 43 -17.73 23.23 -27.63
C ALA A 43 -17.65 24.67 -28.14
N LYS A 44 -16.80 24.90 -29.13
CA LYS A 44 -16.84 26.13 -29.95
C LYS A 44 -17.96 26.02 -30.99
N VAL A 45 -18.59 27.14 -31.28
CA VAL A 45 -19.53 27.24 -32.41
C VAL A 45 -18.74 27.11 -33.71
N GLY A 46 -19.01 26.06 -34.50
CA GLY A 46 -18.31 25.76 -35.73
C GLY A 46 -18.83 24.48 -36.36
N LEU A 47 -18.03 23.85 -37.24
CA LEU A 47 -18.42 22.64 -37.98
C LEU A 47 -18.89 21.48 -37.07
N GLU A 48 -18.27 21.28 -35.95
CA GLU A 48 -18.62 20.18 -35.00
C GLU A 48 -19.85 20.51 -34.13
N CYS A 49 -20.13 21.77 -33.86
CA CYS A 49 -21.26 22.19 -33.04
C CYS A 49 -21.90 23.48 -33.59
N PRO A 50 -22.58 23.40 -34.75
CA PRO A 50 -23.11 24.58 -35.47
C PRO A 50 -24.31 25.20 -34.81
N ASN A 51 -25.13 24.47 -34.09
CA ASN A 51 -26.39 24.88 -33.56
C ASN A 51 -26.63 24.42 -32.10
N LYS A 52 -27.74 24.94 -31.53
CA LYS A 52 -28.14 24.64 -30.16
C LYS A 52 -28.52 23.18 -29.96
N THR A 53 -28.95 22.47 -31.00
CA THR A 53 -29.33 21.06 -30.94
C THR A 53 -28.11 20.18 -30.74
N ALA A 54 -27.03 20.35 -31.55
CA ALA A 54 -25.77 19.67 -31.37
C ALA A 54 -25.16 19.94 -29.98
N ALA A 55 -25.23 21.19 -29.50
CA ALA A 55 -24.79 21.53 -28.16
C ALA A 55 -25.64 20.86 -27.06
N ARG A 56 -26.94 20.61 -27.30
CA ARG A 56 -27.81 19.86 -26.37
C ARG A 56 -27.43 18.40 -26.28
N ASP A 57 -27.07 17.78 -27.37
CA ASP A 57 -26.67 16.37 -27.37
C ASP A 57 -25.37 16.17 -26.57
N LEU A 58 -24.37 17.04 -26.76
CA LEU A 58 -23.18 17.08 -25.93
C LEU A 58 -23.50 17.37 -24.45
N ALA A 59 -24.45 18.26 -24.17
CA ALA A 59 -24.92 18.55 -22.83
C ALA A 59 -25.62 17.35 -22.18
N ARG A 60 -26.41 16.59 -22.94
CA ARG A 60 -27.10 15.40 -22.46
C ARG A 60 -26.12 14.30 -22.07
N GLU A 61 -25.18 13.97 -22.94
CA GLU A 61 -24.15 13.00 -22.65
C GLU A 61 -23.36 13.34 -21.36
N PHE A 62 -22.95 14.59 -21.23
CA PHE A 62 -22.30 15.06 -20.01
C PHE A 62 -23.20 14.98 -18.78
N LEU A 63 -24.46 15.42 -18.89
CA LEU A 63 -25.40 15.42 -17.77
C LEU A 63 -25.84 14.03 -17.34
N GLU A 64 -25.83 13.02 -18.21
CA GLU A 64 -26.07 11.63 -17.83
C GLU A 64 -25.09 11.17 -16.76
N THR A 65 -23.81 11.48 -16.92
CA THR A 65 -22.78 11.15 -15.90
C THR A 65 -23.03 11.85 -14.58
N ILE A 66 -23.47 13.12 -14.61
CA ILE A 66 -23.81 13.89 -13.41
C ILE A 66 -25.10 13.39 -12.74
N ASN A 67 -26.13 13.08 -13.53
CA ASN A 67 -27.40 12.59 -13.03
C ASN A 67 -27.28 11.20 -12.38
N GLN A 68 -26.44 10.34 -12.94
CA GLN A 68 -26.08 9.05 -12.31
C GLN A 68 -25.28 9.26 -11.02
N ALA A 69 -24.40 10.25 -10.97
CA ALA A 69 -23.59 10.56 -9.81
C ALA A 69 -24.40 11.08 -8.60
N ARG A 70 -25.60 11.63 -8.81
CA ARG A 70 -26.47 12.10 -7.73
C ARG A 70 -26.95 11.01 -6.78
N LYS A 71 -26.92 9.74 -7.21
CA LYS A 71 -27.29 8.59 -6.38
C LYS A 71 -26.21 8.17 -5.39
N THR A 72 -24.95 8.55 -5.64
CA THR A 72 -23.79 8.23 -4.82
C THR A 72 -22.90 9.46 -4.64
N PRO A 73 -23.16 10.29 -3.61
CA PRO A 73 -22.40 11.52 -3.35
C PRO A 73 -20.89 11.26 -3.24
N GLU A 74 -20.49 10.06 -2.78
CA GLU A 74 -19.10 9.65 -2.65
C GLU A 74 -18.28 9.69 -3.95
N ARG A 75 -18.95 9.69 -5.11
CA ARG A 75 -18.27 9.84 -6.43
C ARG A 75 -17.55 11.18 -6.58
N THR A 76 -18.01 12.21 -5.88
CA THR A 76 -17.40 13.54 -5.91
C THR A 76 -16.27 13.68 -4.89
N MET A 77 -16.06 12.67 -4.04
CA MET A 77 -14.90 12.66 -3.13
C MET A 77 -13.61 12.66 -3.93
N THR A 78 -12.63 13.41 -3.43
CA THR A 78 -11.27 13.31 -3.95
C THR A 78 -10.68 11.95 -3.61
N LEU A 79 -9.70 11.53 -4.39
CA LEU A 79 -8.98 10.29 -4.17
C LEU A 79 -8.34 10.28 -2.75
N ILE A 80 -7.85 11.45 -2.26
CA ILE A 80 -7.33 11.61 -0.89
C ILE A 80 -8.38 11.17 0.12
N ARG A 81 -9.54 11.82 0.13
CA ARG A 81 -10.58 11.53 1.13
C ARG A 81 -11.07 10.10 1.05
N PHE A 82 -11.29 9.59 -0.17
CA PHE A 82 -11.74 8.22 -0.34
C PHE A 82 -10.73 7.19 0.19
N ILE A 83 -9.44 7.40 -0.08
CA ILE A 83 -8.40 6.49 0.42
C ILE A 83 -8.28 6.59 1.93
N GLU A 84 -8.21 7.79 2.49
CA GLU A 84 -7.99 7.99 3.94
C GLU A 84 -9.22 7.60 4.77
N ASP A 85 -10.44 7.97 4.34
CA ASP A 85 -11.66 7.79 5.12
C ASP A 85 -12.35 6.43 4.88
N ARG A 86 -12.09 5.76 3.74
CA ARG A 86 -12.81 4.53 3.34
C ARG A 86 -11.91 3.35 3.07
N TYR A 87 -10.90 3.53 2.19
CA TYR A 87 -10.11 2.39 1.72
C TYR A 87 -9.08 1.91 2.73
N LEU A 88 -8.30 2.82 3.33
CA LEU A 88 -7.31 2.44 4.35
C LEU A 88 -7.95 1.83 5.61
N PRO A 89 -9.05 2.34 6.17
CA PRO A 89 -9.77 1.66 7.25
C PRO A 89 -10.25 0.26 6.87
N PHE A 90 -10.81 0.09 5.66
CA PHE A 90 -11.19 -1.23 5.15
C PHE A 90 -9.98 -2.19 5.06
N VAL A 91 -8.85 -1.71 4.58
CA VAL A 91 -7.62 -2.52 4.49
C VAL A 91 -7.12 -2.90 5.89
N GLN A 92 -7.18 -1.97 6.85
CA GLN A 92 -6.77 -2.21 8.24
C GLN A 92 -7.62 -3.31 8.89
N GLU A 93 -8.92 -3.31 8.65
CA GLU A 93 -9.85 -4.32 9.19
C GLU A 93 -9.70 -5.70 8.52
N ARG A 94 -9.47 -5.73 7.20
CA ARG A 94 -9.61 -6.94 6.40
C ARG A 94 -8.30 -7.57 5.95
N LYS A 95 -7.19 -6.87 6.06
CA LYS A 95 -5.88 -7.34 5.59
C LYS A 95 -4.91 -7.49 6.75
N ARG A 96 -3.82 -8.22 6.48
CA ARG A 96 -2.73 -8.32 7.44
C ARG A 96 -2.16 -6.95 7.77
N ILE A 97 -1.76 -6.75 9.02
CA ILE A 97 -1.17 -5.51 9.50
C ILE A 97 0.03 -5.05 8.64
N SER A 98 0.86 -5.97 8.19
CA SER A 98 1.98 -5.66 7.28
C SER A 98 1.53 -5.11 5.93
N THR A 99 0.41 -5.61 5.38
CA THR A 99 -0.18 -5.09 4.14
C THR A 99 -0.73 -3.68 4.35
N PHE A 100 -1.44 -3.45 5.45
CA PHE A 100 -1.95 -2.12 5.80
C PHE A 100 -0.82 -1.10 5.92
N HIS A 101 0.25 -1.41 6.66
CA HIS A 101 1.40 -0.52 6.77
C HIS A 101 2.10 -0.27 5.43
N GLY A 102 2.26 -1.30 4.60
CA GLY A 102 2.81 -1.14 3.25
C GLY A 102 1.97 -0.19 2.39
N TYR A 103 0.65 -0.34 2.40
CA TYR A 103 -0.27 0.51 1.68
C TYR A 103 -0.29 1.94 2.21
N ARG A 104 -0.32 2.11 3.55
CA ARG A 104 -0.26 3.43 4.18
C ARG A 104 1.03 4.17 3.85
N ASN A 105 2.18 3.49 3.87
CA ASN A 105 3.45 4.10 3.52
C ASN A 105 3.51 4.48 2.03
N MET A 106 3.07 3.58 1.15
CA MET A 106 3.01 3.83 -0.30
C MET A 106 2.11 5.04 -0.61
N TRP A 107 0.95 5.12 0.06
CA TRP A 107 0.06 6.27 -0.03
C TRP A 107 0.75 7.56 0.42
N LYS A 108 1.31 7.58 1.62
CA LYS A 108 1.95 8.77 2.19
C LYS A 108 3.15 9.27 1.39
N LEU A 109 4.01 8.34 0.94
CA LEU A 109 5.29 8.70 0.32
C LEU A 109 5.16 9.09 -1.15
N TYR A 110 4.23 8.47 -1.87
CA TYR A 110 4.20 8.61 -3.34
C TYR A 110 2.89 9.14 -3.90
N LEU A 111 1.75 8.79 -3.32
CA LEU A 111 0.46 9.02 -3.98
C LEU A 111 -0.31 10.22 -3.44
N LYS A 112 -0.12 10.58 -2.17
CA LYS A 112 -0.90 11.65 -1.54
C LYS A 112 -0.83 12.98 -2.30
N PRO A 113 0.32 13.44 -2.84
CA PRO A 113 0.39 14.68 -3.62
C PRO A 113 -0.48 14.69 -4.89
N HIS A 114 -0.82 13.52 -5.43
CA HIS A 114 -1.59 13.37 -6.66
C HIS A 114 -3.09 13.12 -6.42
N GLY A 115 -3.54 13.18 -5.20
CA GLY A 115 -4.87 12.69 -4.80
C GLY A 115 -6.01 13.71 -4.85
N GLU A 116 -5.80 14.94 -5.31
CA GLU A 116 -6.83 15.99 -5.37
C GLU A 116 -7.89 15.76 -6.47
N ILE A 117 -7.65 14.81 -7.37
CA ILE A 117 -8.61 14.45 -8.41
C ILE A 117 -9.81 13.70 -7.80
N SER A 118 -11.03 13.97 -8.28
CA SER A 118 -12.22 13.23 -7.83
C SER A 118 -12.23 11.82 -8.43
N LEU A 119 -12.81 10.86 -7.70
CA LEU A 119 -12.96 9.47 -8.19
C LEU A 119 -13.74 9.42 -9.50
N ARG A 120 -14.73 10.30 -9.68
CA ARG A 120 -15.54 10.39 -10.90
C ARG A 120 -14.74 10.82 -12.12
N ASP A 121 -13.81 11.74 -11.91
CA ASP A 121 -13.11 12.40 -13.01
C ASP A 121 -11.78 11.70 -13.36
N PHE A 122 -11.35 10.75 -12.52
CA PHE A 122 -10.14 9.98 -12.74
C PHE A 122 -10.25 9.06 -13.97
N ARG A 123 -9.28 9.15 -14.87
CA ARG A 123 -9.18 8.39 -16.11
C ARG A 123 -7.84 7.67 -16.23
N THR A 124 -7.72 6.72 -17.15
CA THR A 124 -6.48 5.99 -17.44
C THR A 124 -5.26 6.91 -17.65
N PRO A 125 -5.33 8.02 -18.42
CA PRO A 125 -4.22 8.95 -18.57
C PRO A 125 -3.77 9.62 -17.26
N ASP A 126 -4.67 9.77 -16.28
CA ASP A 126 -4.29 10.33 -14.98
C ASP A 126 -3.43 9.33 -14.20
N GLY A 127 -3.78 8.04 -14.29
CA GLY A 127 -3.00 6.95 -13.71
C GLY A 127 -1.59 6.85 -14.31
N GLU A 128 -1.47 7.00 -15.62
CA GLU A 128 -0.18 7.01 -16.34
C GLU A 128 0.66 8.20 -15.90
N ARG A 129 0.10 9.41 -15.91
CA ARG A 129 0.77 10.65 -15.49
C ARG A 129 1.29 10.57 -14.06
N ILE A 130 0.50 10.02 -13.14
CA ILE A 130 0.90 9.83 -11.75
C ILE A 130 2.09 8.88 -11.66
N LEU A 131 2.03 7.73 -12.32
CA LEU A 131 3.13 6.75 -12.29
C LEU A 131 4.41 7.28 -12.94
N GLU A 132 4.28 8.04 -14.04
CA GLU A 132 5.41 8.69 -14.70
C GLU A 132 6.07 9.77 -13.80
N SER A 133 5.27 10.61 -13.15
CA SER A 133 5.77 11.62 -12.19
C SER A 133 6.55 10.94 -11.07
N ILE A 134 5.95 9.90 -10.45
CA ILE A 134 6.60 9.14 -9.39
C ILE A 134 7.90 8.48 -9.87
N ALA A 135 7.90 7.90 -11.09
CA ALA A 135 9.09 7.25 -11.64
C ALA A 135 10.24 8.24 -11.86
N LYS A 136 9.94 9.46 -12.35
CA LYS A 136 10.91 10.53 -12.56
C LYS A 136 11.49 11.07 -11.24
N GLU A 137 10.63 11.32 -10.27
CA GLU A 137 11.00 11.94 -8.99
C GLU A 137 11.75 10.99 -8.06
N SER A 138 11.30 9.73 -7.99
CA SER A 138 11.71 8.80 -6.93
C SER A 138 12.68 7.70 -7.38
N LYS A 139 13.03 7.61 -8.66
CA LYS A 139 13.94 6.59 -9.24
C LYS A 139 13.62 5.15 -8.77
N LEU A 140 12.33 4.82 -8.67
CA LEU A 140 11.85 3.53 -8.19
C LEU A 140 12.09 2.41 -9.19
N THR A 141 12.16 1.17 -8.68
CA THR A 141 12.19 -0.02 -9.54
C THR A 141 10.83 -0.28 -10.18
N SER A 142 10.84 -0.95 -11.35
CA SER A 142 9.60 -1.36 -12.04
C SER A 142 8.68 -2.17 -11.14
N THR A 143 9.23 -3.02 -10.26
CA THR A 143 8.44 -3.77 -9.28
C THR A 143 7.72 -2.87 -8.30
N THR A 144 8.38 -1.82 -7.79
CA THR A 144 7.74 -0.86 -6.87
C THR A 144 6.64 -0.07 -7.57
N LEU A 145 6.87 0.37 -8.82
CA LEU A 145 5.84 1.04 -9.63
C LEU A 145 4.64 0.12 -9.90
N ALA A 146 4.87 -1.18 -10.15
CA ALA A 146 3.80 -2.16 -10.28
C ALA A 146 2.99 -2.31 -8.97
N HIS A 147 3.64 -2.27 -7.80
CA HIS A 147 2.94 -2.28 -6.50
C HIS A 147 2.09 -1.02 -6.30
N ILE A 148 2.58 0.16 -6.72
CA ILE A 148 1.81 1.42 -6.66
C ILE A 148 0.58 1.34 -7.59
N LYS A 149 0.75 0.86 -8.83
CA LYS A 149 -0.37 0.60 -9.74
C LYS A 149 -1.38 -0.37 -9.12
N ALA A 150 -0.92 -1.47 -8.53
CA ALA A 150 -1.78 -2.47 -7.89
C ALA A 150 -2.56 -1.89 -6.69
N PHE A 151 -1.95 -1.00 -5.91
CA PHE A 151 -2.63 -0.29 -4.83
C PHE A 151 -3.77 0.57 -5.38
N LEU A 152 -3.52 1.45 -6.36
CA LEU A 152 -4.55 2.29 -6.99
C LEU A 152 -5.65 1.44 -7.64
N SER A 153 -5.28 0.36 -8.33
CA SER A 153 -6.25 -0.58 -8.89
C SER A 153 -7.14 -1.20 -7.81
N GLY A 154 -6.57 -1.49 -6.64
CA GLY A 154 -7.32 -1.96 -5.46
C GLY A 154 -8.31 -0.92 -4.93
N VAL A 155 -7.92 0.35 -4.91
CA VAL A 155 -8.79 1.48 -4.52
C VAL A 155 -10.03 1.56 -5.44
N PHE A 156 -9.83 1.57 -6.75
CA PHE A 156 -10.93 1.66 -7.73
C PHE A 156 -11.79 0.39 -7.74
N ARG A 157 -11.21 -0.79 -7.54
CA ARG A 157 -11.97 -2.03 -7.36
C ARG A 157 -12.89 -1.94 -6.13
N TYR A 158 -12.38 -1.46 -5.02
CA TYR A 158 -13.17 -1.26 -3.81
C TYR A 158 -14.26 -0.21 -4.01
N ALA A 159 -13.97 0.91 -4.68
CA ALA A 159 -14.96 1.92 -5.03
C ALA A 159 -16.10 1.33 -5.89
N LYS A 160 -15.78 0.48 -6.86
CA LYS A 160 -16.78 -0.23 -7.68
C LYS A 160 -17.61 -1.21 -6.84
N GLN A 161 -16.98 -2.00 -5.96
CA GLN A 161 -17.68 -2.93 -5.07
C GLN A 161 -18.66 -2.21 -4.12
N LYS A 162 -18.34 -1.00 -3.71
CA LYS A 162 -19.20 -0.16 -2.86
C LYS A 162 -20.22 0.67 -3.64
N GLY A 163 -20.29 0.51 -4.97
CA GLY A 163 -21.22 1.28 -5.82
C GLY A 163 -20.89 2.77 -5.95
N VAL A 164 -19.69 3.17 -5.47
CA VAL A 164 -19.24 4.57 -5.55
C VAL A 164 -18.98 4.97 -7.00
N ILE A 165 -18.44 4.07 -7.80
CA ILE A 165 -18.25 4.22 -9.24
C ILE A 165 -18.91 3.06 -9.98
N ASN A 166 -19.45 3.32 -11.18
CA ASN A 166 -20.04 2.30 -12.04
C ASN A 166 -19.17 1.99 -13.28
N SER A 167 -18.15 2.83 -13.52
CA SER A 167 -17.21 2.66 -14.63
C SER A 167 -16.26 1.48 -14.40
N GLU A 168 -15.58 1.07 -15.45
CA GLU A 168 -14.46 0.15 -15.32
C GLU A 168 -13.33 0.77 -14.50
N ASN A 169 -12.44 -0.09 -14.03
CA ASN A 169 -11.30 0.32 -13.24
C ASN A 169 -10.29 1.08 -14.14
N PRO A 170 -10.09 2.39 -13.95
CA PRO A 170 -9.23 3.18 -14.83
C PRO A 170 -7.75 2.78 -14.75
N MET A 171 -7.35 2.02 -13.72
CA MET A 171 -5.99 1.52 -13.59
C MET A 171 -5.74 0.22 -14.35
N ARG A 172 -6.77 -0.38 -14.97
CA ARG A 172 -6.64 -1.67 -15.67
C ARG A 172 -5.63 -1.57 -16.82
N ASP A 173 -5.83 -0.63 -17.69
CA ASP A 173 -5.10 -0.48 -18.96
C ASP A 173 -3.94 0.52 -18.87
N VAL A 174 -3.63 1.03 -17.67
CA VAL A 174 -2.49 1.92 -17.42
C VAL A 174 -1.20 1.19 -17.76
N VAL A 175 -0.36 1.79 -18.59
CA VAL A 175 0.98 1.31 -18.91
C VAL A 175 1.95 1.69 -17.79
N LEU A 176 2.80 0.75 -17.40
CA LEU A 176 3.84 1.01 -16.40
C LEU A 176 5.00 1.75 -17.06
N PRO A 177 5.44 2.88 -16.50
CA PRO A 177 6.66 3.53 -16.97
C PRO A 177 7.88 2.67 -16.67
N GLN A 178 8.95 2.88 -17.44
CA GLN A 178 10.22 2.22 -17.21
C GLN A 178 10.80 2.68 -15.88
N GLY A 179 10.99 1.74 -14.97
CA GLY A 179 11.63 1.97 -13.67
C GLY A 179 13.10 1.59 -13.69
N LYS A 180 13.79 1.89 -12.58
CA LYS A 180 15.16 1.41 -12.36
C LYS A 180 15.17 -0.13 -12.42
N PRO A 181 16.15 -0.76 -13.07
CA PRO A 181 16.29 -2.21 -13.02
C PRO A 181 16.42 -2.69 -11.56
N PRO A 182 15.93 -3.89 -11.24
CA PRO A 182 16.15 -4.47 -9.92
C PRO A 182 17.66 -4.62 -9.68
N GLY A 183 18.07 -4.42 -8.42
CA GLY A 183 19.45 -4.70 -8.03
C GLY A 183 19.75 -6.19 -8.14
N GLU A 184 21.00 -6.52 -8.36
CA GLU A 184 21.45 -7.91 -8.33
C GLU A 184 21.22 -8.51 -6.93
N THR A 185 20.72 -9.72 -6.91
CA THR A 185 20.52 -10.48 -5.69
C THR A 185 21.68 -11.45 -5.55
N HIS A 186 22.52 -11.27 -4.51
CA HIS A 186 23.59 -12.19 -4.19
C HIS A 186 23.04 -13.34 -3.33
N ALA A 187 23.29 -14.57 -3.77
CA ALA A 187 23.06 -15.77 -2.97
C ALA A 187 24.40 -16.19 -2.35
N TYR A 188 24.45 -16.21 -1.02
CA TYR A 188 25.66 -16.55 -0.30
C TYR A 188 26.02 -18.02 -0.50
N SER A 189 27.31 -18.29 -0.77
CA SER A 189 27.86 -19.66 -0.82
C SER A 189 28.03 -20.24 0.59
N LEU A 190 28.26 -21.55 0.66
CA LEU A 190 28.52 -22.21 1.96
C LEU A 190 29.81 -21.68 2.63
N GLU A 191 30.83 -21.37 1.84
CA GLU A 191 32.08 -20.79 2.29
C GLU A 191 31.86 -19.41 2.90
N GLU A 192 31.10 -18.55 2.23
CA GLU A 192 30.77 -17.22 2.74
C GLU A 192 29.93 -17.30 4.04
N ILE A 193 28.94 -18.22 4.09
CA ILE A 193 28.21 -18.48 5.34
C ILE A 193 29.16 -18.93 6.46
N THR A 194 30.05 -19.87 6.20
CA THR A 194 31.02 -20.36 7.20
C THR A 194 31.91 -19.23 7.70
N GLN A 195 32.40 -18.38 6.81
CA GLN A 195 33.19 -17.21 7.18
C GLN A 195 32.38 -16.22 8.02
N MET A 196 31.10 -15.94 7.67
CA MET A 196 30.22 -15.09 8.49
C MET A 196 30.06 -15.66 9.91
N LEU A 197 29.84 -16.97 10.02
CA LEU A 197 29.63 -17.62 11.31
C LEU A 197 30.89 -17.63 12.20
N SER A 198 32.11 -17.51 11.63
CA SER A 198 33.35 -17.41 12.38
C SER A 198 33.62 -16.03 12.95
N VAL A 199 33.09 -14.98 12.38
CA VAL A 199 33.33 -13.57 12.77
C VAL A 199 32.18 -12.91 13.52
N LEU A 200 30.98 -13.45 13.37
CA LEU A 200 29.78 -12.85 13.99
C LEU A 200 29.69 -13.22 15.48
N PRO A 201 29.40 -12.25 16.36
CA PRO A 201 29.13 -12.54 17.77
C PRO A 201 27.75 -13.21 17.94
N GLU A 202 27.59 -13.94 19.08
CA GLU A 202 26.27 -14.40 19.46
C GLU A 202 25.37 -13.21 19.95
N PRO A 203 24.05 -13.19 19.69
CA PRO A 203 23.27 -14.24 19.00
C PRO A 203 23.23 -14.10 17.46
N ALA A 204 23.95 -13.16 16.86
CA ALA A 204 23.87 -12.89 15.41
C ALA A 204 24.31 -14.12 14.58
N ALA A 205 25.35 -14.82 15.00
CA ALA A 205 25.82 -16.03 14.33
C ALA A 205 24.77 -17.14 14.33
N THR A 206 24.09 -17.39 15.46
CA THR A 206 22.98 -18.36 15.53
C THR A 206 21.78 -17.96 14.63
N ILE A 207 21.45 -16.67 14.54
CA ILE A 207 20.39 -16.17 13.66
C ILE A 207 20.73 -16.41 12.19
N VAL A 208 21.96 -16.11 11.79
CA VAL A 208 22.44 -16.33 10.42
C VAL A 208 22.45 -17.83 10.09
N ALA A 209 22.95 -18.67 10.99
CA ALA A 209 22.92 -20.12 10.84
C ALA A 209 21.50 -20.65 10.69
N ALA A 210 20.58 -20.20 11.56
CA ALA A 210 19.18 -20.60 11.47
C ALA A 210 18.56 -20.22 10.12
N ALA A 211 18.81 -18.99 9.63
CA ALA A 211 18.29 -18.56 8.32
C ALA A 211 18.91 -19.37 7.16
N ALA A 212 20.23 -19.58 7.19
CA ALA A 212 20.96 -20.26 6.12
C ALA A 212 20.58 -21.74 6.01
N PHE A 213 20.56 -22.46 7.11
CA PHE A 213 20.35 -23.92 7.11
C PHE A 213 18.87 -24.34 7.10
N THR A 214 17.93 -23.47 7.47
CA THR A 214 16.50 -23.77 7.40
C THR A 214 15.80 -23.19 6.17
N GLY A 215 16.39 -22.20 5.51
CA GLY A 215 15.71 -21.43 4.46
C GLY A 215 14.54 -20.60 4.97
N ALA A 216 14.37 -20.44 6.27
CA ALA A 216 13.29 -19.68 6.87
C ALA A 216 13.42 -18.18 6.57
N ARG A 217 12.30 -17.54 6.33
CA ARG A 217 12.27 -16.09 6.08
C ARG A 217 12.64 -15.31 7.34
N LYS A 218 13.20 -14.10 7.17
CA LYS A 218 13.56 -13.21 8.29
C LYS A 218 12.47 -13.12 9.37
N SER A 219 11.21 -13.00 8.98
CA SER A 219 10.08 -12.92 9.92
C SER A 219 9.76 -14.24 10.61
N GLU A 220 10.04 -15.36 9.97
CA GLU A 220 9.86 -16.70 10.50
C GLU A 220 10.98 -17.03 11.50
N VAL A 221 12.24 -16.74 11.16
CA VAL A 221 13.37 -16.86 12.10
C VAL A 221 13.14 -16.04 13.37
N ARG A 222 12.63 -14.81 13.23
CA ARG A 222 12.24 -13.97 14.38
C ARG A 222 11.09 -14.54 15.21
N GLY A 223 10.33 -15.45 14.63
CA GLY A 223 9.21 -16.12 15.27
C GLY A 223 9.52 -17.50 15.82
N PHE A 224 10.79 -17.95 15.75
CA PHE A 224 11.17 -19.25 16.30
C PHE A 224 11.00 -19.27 17.82
N LEU A 225 10.41 -20.38 18.31
CA LEU A 225 10.18 -20.65 19.72
C LEU A 225 10.89 -21.94 20.12
N TRP A 226 11.45 -21.99 21.32
CA TRP A 226 12.10 -23.17 21.85
C TRP A 226 11.14 -24.36 21.99
N GLU A 227 9.87 -24.11 22.29
CA GLU A 227 8.82 -25.14 22.37
C GLU A 227 8.55 -25.84 21.02
N ASN A 228 8.94 -25.21 19.92
CA ASN A 228 8.78 -25.75 18.57
C ASN A 228 10.05 -26.42 18.03
N TYR A 229 11.05 -26.63 18.87
CA TYR A 229 12.31 -27.30 18.56
C TYR A 229 12.45 -28.58 19.40
N ASP A 230 12.57 -29.73 18.74
CA ASP A 230 12.65 -31.06 19.38
C ASP A 230 14.08 -31.67 19.35
N GLY A 231 15.07 -30.93 18.84
CA GLY A 231 16.44 -31.40 18.65
C GLY A 231 16.77 -31.84 17.22
N GLU A 232 15.79 -32.30 16.47
CA GLU A 232 15.95 -32.79 15.09
C GLU A 232 15.22 -31.88 14.08
N GLN A 233 14.14 -31.25 14.50
CA GLN A 233 13.28 -30.43 13.63
C GLN A 233 12.84 -29.17 14.34
N ILE A 234 12.50 -28.16 13.55
CA ILE A 234 11.86 -26.94 14.03
C ILE A 234 10.54 -26.70 13.30
N TYR A 235 9.51 -26.36 14.06
CA TYR A 235 8.17 -26.06 13.55
C TYR A 235 7.97 -24.55 13.46
N ILE A 236 7.70 -24.04 12.27
CA ILE A 236 7.45 -22.62 12.06
C ILE A 236 5.96 -22.34 12.36
N SER A 237 5.64 -22.14 13.64
CA SER A 237 4.27 -21.87 14.09
C SER A 237 3.83 -20.43 13.86
N GLN A 238 4.77 -19.47 13.85
CA GLN A 238 4.50 -18.05 13.73
C GLN A 238 5.60 -17.31 12.99
N SER A 239 5.27 -16.10 12.56
CA SER A 239 6.21 -15.10 12.04
C SER A 239 6.09 -13.83 12.87
N PHE A 240 7.21 -13.09 13.03
CA PHE A 240 7.23 -11.90 13.86
C PHE A 240 7.53 -10.64 13.03
N TRP A 241 6.64 -9.66 13.11
CA TRP A 241 6.77 -8.43 12.34
C TRP A 241 6.46 -7.21 13.21
N ARG A 242 7.42 -6.29 13.38
CA ARG A 242 7.29 -5.03 14.15
C ARG A 242 6.54 -5.20 15.48
N GLY A 243 6.95 -6.15 16.30
CA GLY A 243 6.31 -6.39 17.61
C GLY A 243 5.08 -7.29 17.58
N HIS A 244 4.56 -7.66 16.40
CA HIS A 244 3.37 -8.48 16.26
C HIS A 244 3.71 -9.92 15.86
N ALA A 245 3.21 -10.89 16.63
CA ALA A 245 3.18 -12.29 16.23
C ALA A 245 2.06 -12.48 15.20
N LEU A 246 2.38 -13.08 14.07
CA LEU A 246 1.47 -13.32 12.95
C LEU A 246 1.54 -14.77 12.54
N GLU A 247 0.43 -15.34 12.08
CA GLU A 247 0.46 -16.66 11.46
C GLU A 247 1.35 -16.67 10.21
N PRO A 248 2.02 -17.81 9.91
CA PRO A 248 2.77 -17.99 8.69
C PRO A 248 1.93 -17.68 7.44
N LYS A 249 2.57 -17.19 6.38
CA LYS A 249 1.86 -16.71 5.17
C LYS A 249 1.14 -17.84 4.43
N THR A 250 1.64 -19.05 4.48
CA THR A 250 1.09 -20.21 3.77
C THR A 250 1.05 -21.44 4.68
N ARG A 251 0.14 -22.40 4.38
CA ARG A 251 0.09 -23.68 5.08
C ARG A 251 1.40 -24.47 4.94
N LYS A 252 2.06 -24.38 3.78
CA LYS A 252 3.37 -25.04 3.54
C LYS A 252 4.48 -24.51 4.46
N SER A 253 4.41 -23.27 4.93
CA SER A 253 5.36 -22.73 5.91
C SER A 253 5.16 -23.28 7.33
N LYS A 254 4.13 -24.07 7.58
CA LYS A 254 3.90 -24.75 8.87
C LYS A 254 4.50 -26.16 8.90
N ALA A 255 5.12 -26.61 7.82
CA ALA A 255 5.77 -27.91 7.78
C ALA A 255 7.02 -27.92 8.71
N PRO A 256 7.33 -29.05 9.36
CA PRO A 256 8.57 -29.20 10.08
C PRO A 256 9.76 -29.03 9.15
N VAL A 257 10.79 -28.35 9.63
CA VAL A 257 12.05 -28.16 8.92
C VAL A 257 13.11 -28.98 9.61
N PRO A 258 13.69 -30.02 8.98
CA PRO A 258 14.75 -30.80 9.56
C PRO A 258 15.99 -29.94 9.78
N ILE A 259 16.70 -30.18 10.87
CA ILE A 259 17.86 -29.39 11.30
C ILE A 259 19.13 -30.22 11.09
N VAL A 260 20.11 -29.63 10.40
CA VAL A 260 21.42 -30.22 10.24
C VAL A 260 22.21 -30.22 11.57
N ALA A 261 23.07 -31.18 11.77
CA ALA A 261 23.82 -31.36 13.05
C ALA A 261 24.56 -30.10 13.51
N GLN A 262 25.17 -29.37 12.59
CA GLN A 262 25.87 -28.12 12.88
C GLN A 262 24.96 -27.03 13.45
N LEU A 263 23.68 -26.93 12.94
CA LEU A 263 22.71 -26.00 13.47
C LEU A 263 22.19 -26.46 14.82
N ALA A 264 21.91 -27.78 15.00
CA ALA A 264 21.46 -28.34 16.26
C ALA A 264 22.47 -28.05 17.39
N GLN A 265 23.76 -28.35 17.18
CA GLN A 265 24.81 -28.06 18.15
C GLN A 265 24.87 -26.57 18.54
N ARG A 266 24.72 -25.66 17.55
CA ARG A 266 24.72 -24.22 17.80
C ARG A 266 23.49 -23.76 18.56
N LEU A 267 22.32 -24.31 18.25
CA LEU A 267 21.05 -23.99 18.96
C LEU A 267 21.16 -24.43 20.44
N GLU A 268 21.67 -25.63 20.72
CA GLU A 268 21.86 -26.10 22.11
C GLU A 268 22.87 -25.23 22.88
N SER A 269 23.98 -24.85 22.25
CA SER A 269 24.95 -23.91 22.84
C SER A 269 24.29 -22.56 23.15
N HIS A 270 23.50 -22.05 22.22
CA HIS A 270 22.79 -20.81 22.42
C HIS A 270 21.71 -20.91 23.52
N ARG A 271 21.02 -22.05 23.63
CA ARG A 271 20.07 -22.33 24.69
C ARG A 271 20.67 -22.28 26.07
N CYS A 272 21.87 -22.85 26.21
CA CYS A 272 22.64 -22.81 27.47
C CYS A 272 23.04 -21.38 27.84
N LEU A 273 23.49 -20.57 26.86
CA LEU A 273 23.92 -19.17 27.07
C LEU A 273 22.75 -18.23 27.41
N SER A 274 21.54 -18.53 26.91
CA SER A 274 20.35 -17.70 27.11
C SER A 274 19.67 -17.88 28.47
N GLY A 275 20.20 -18.74 29.35
CA GLY A 275 19.57 -19.10 30.63
C GLY A 275 18.43 -20.08 30.42
N ASN A 276 18.27 -21.05 31.35
CA ASN A 276 17.28 -22.12 31.21
C ASN A 276 15.85 -21.56 31.10
N PRO A 277 15.17 -21.65 29.94
CA PRO A 277 13.84 -21.09 29.76
C PRO A 277 12.71 -21.85 30.49
N ALA A 278 13.05 -22.90 31.22
CA ALA A 278 12.07 -23.69 31.98
C ALA A 278 11.31 -22.89 33.05
N ASN A 279 11.82 -21.73 33.48
CA ASN A 279 11.20 -20.88 34.49
C ASN A 279 10.33 -19.74 33.92
N ASN A 280 10.30 -19.52 32.59
CA ASN A 280 9.44 -18.51 31.96
C ASN A 280 8.69 -19.11 30.76
N ALA A 281 7.79 -20.04 31.07
CA ALA A 281 7.13 -20.93 30.11
C ALA A 281 6.17 -20.25 29.11
N ARG A 282 6.09 -18.93 29.03
CA ARG A 282 5.14 -18.25 28.12
C ARG A 282 5.74 -17.43 27.00
N GLU A 283 7.06 -17.12 26.99
CA GLU A 283 7.62 -16.25 25.94
C GLU A 283 9.10 -16.52 25.59
N ALA A 284 9.64 -17.71 25.81
CA ALA A 284 11.02 -18.03 25.49
C ALA A 284 11.22 -18.16 23.96
N ARG A 285 11.49 -17.03 23.31
CA ARG A 285 11.92 -16.96 21.90
C ARG A 285 13.41 -17.27 21.79
N LEU A 286 13.83 -17.84 20.67
CA LEU A 286 15.26 -18.07 20.33
C LEU A 286 16.15 -16.83 20.50
N HIS A 287 15.57 -15.66 20.65
CA HIS A 287 16.24 -14.36 20.78
C HIS A 287 16.33 -13.81 22.22
N GLY A 288 16.12 -14.62 23.26
CA GLY A 288 16.17 -14.19 24.67
C GLY A 288 14.95 -13.37 25.11
N SER A 289 14.63 -13.44 26.41
CA SER A 289 13.51 -12.69 26.98
C SER A 289 13.65 -11.18 26.77
N ALA A 290 12.55 -10.57 26.40
CA ALA A 290 12.15 -9.17 26.64
C ALA A 290 13.18 -8.06 26.38
N ARG A 291 13.98 -8.11 25.36
CA ARG A 291 14.54 -6.92 24.68
C ARG A 291 14.97 -7.29 23.26
N CYS A 292 14.01 -7.40 22.36
CA CYS A 292 14.24 -7.29 20.91
C CYS A 292 14.73 -5.87 20.53
N VAL A 293 15.77 -5.37 21.19
CA VAL A 293 16.23 -3.98 21.06
C VAL A 293 17.31 -3.84 20.00
N HIS A 294 17.89 -4.92 19.47
CA HIS A 294 19.12 -4.78 18.68
C HIS A 294 19.03 -5.09 17.18
N LEU A 295 17.93 -5.66 16.66
CA LEU A 295 17.73 -5.72 15.20
C LEU A 295 16.98 -4.50 14.65
N GLU A 296 16.38 -3.66 15.51
CA GLU A 296 15.82 -2.36 15.12
C GLU A 296 16.92 -1.28 14.94
N LYS A 297 18.14 -1.50 15.42
CA LYS A 297 19.25 -0.54 15.29
C LYS A 297 20.00 -0.58 13.96
N TYR A 298 19.69 -1.51 13.07
CA TYR A 298 20.17 -1.40 11.70
C TYR A 298 19.06 -0.73 10.87
N PRO A 299 19.17 0.59 10.60
CA PRO A 299 18.18 1.30 9.79
C PRO A 299 18.13 0.65 8.41
N THR A 300 16.96 0.19 8.03
CA THR A 300 16.71 -0.06 6.61
C THR A 300 16.90 1.28 5.90
N LYS A 301 17.48 1.31 4.71
CA LYS A 301 17.81 2.52 3.93
C LYS A 301 16.64 3.53 3.80
N ASN A 302 15.44 3.18 4.23
CA ASN A 302 14.25 4.03 4.23
C ASN A 302 13.98 4.77 5.55
N GLU A 303 14.69 4.44 6.67
CA GLU A 303 14.47 5.11 7.96
C GLU A 303 15.40 6.31 8.18
N THR A 304 16.44 6.47 7.35
CA THR A 304 17.36 7.60 7.41
C THR A 304 16.73 8.93 6.95
N ASN A 305 15.60 8.89 6.25
CA ASN A 305 14.91 10.12 5.80
C ASN A 305 13.90 10.69 6.81
N GLU A 306 13.49 9.94 7.84
CA GLU A 306 12.55 10.48 8.84
C GLU A 306 13.25 11.17 10.02
N ARG A 307 14.58 10.99 10.21
CA ARG A 307 15.32 11.63 11.31
C ARG A 307 15.93 13.00 11.01
N CYS A 308 15.94 13.43 9.76
CA CYS A 308 16.51 14.73 9.38
C CYS A 308 15.54 15.92 9.46
N ILE A 309 14.26 15.71 9.84
CA ILE A 309 13.25 16.79 9.90
C ILE A 309 12.86 17.16 11.33
N GLY A 310 13.33 16.42 12.35
CA GLY A 310 12.88 16.57 13.75
C GLY A 310 13.78 17.39 14.69
N ASP A 311 15.05 17.65 14.39
CA ASP A 311 16.00 18.23 15.32
C ASP A 311 16.59 19.60 14.88
N ARG A 312 15.73 20.49 14.44
CA ARG A 312 16.06 21.94 14.46
C ARG A 312 14.94 22.70 15.14
N CYS A 313 14.95 22.68 16.42
CA CYS A 313 14.42 23.71 17.33
C CYS A 313 14.50 23.21 18.77
N ARG A 314 15.63 23.47 19.41
CA ARG A 314 15.76 23.87 20.82
C ARG A 314 17.23 23.87 21.23
N SER A 315 17.84 24.99 21.05
CA SER A 315 18.92 25.50 21.90
C SER A 315 18.80 27.02 21.86
N GLU A 316 18.08 27.50 22.84
CA GLU A 316 18.36 28.73 23.61
C GLU A 316 17.45 28.67 24.85
#